data_b825741e635bcd59b3e11f0c94379451
#
_entry.id   b825741e635bcd59b3e11f0c94379451
#
_cell.length_a   1.000
_cell.length_b   1.000
_cell.length_c   1.000
_cell.angle_alpha   90.00
_cell.angle_beta   90.00
_cell.angle_gamma   90.00
#
_symmetry.space_group_name_H-M   'P 1'
#
loop_
_entity.id
_entity.type
_entity.pdbx_description
1 polymer ?
#
loop_
_entity_poly.entity_id
_entity_poly.type
_entity_poly.pdbx_seq_one_letter_code
_entity_poly.pdbx_strand_id
1 'polypeptide(L)'
;MSSNIDKNEFRKYAVKHHRINSLYVDKFIASVDRNAMPTGMTTVPSGMTPYIIEERQLNVDQMDVFSRLMMDRIIFLGDAIYDNIANIIQAQLLFLQSADSKRDIQIYINSPGGSVYAGLGIYDTMQFISNDVATICTGMAASMAAVLLCAGTQGKRAALPHSRVMIHQPSGGAQGQQSDIEISYHEITKLKKELYQIIADHSGAPFQKVWDASDRDHWMIAEEAVEFGMVDEILRGTKGKK
;
A
#
# COMPACT_ATOMS: atom_id res chain seq x y z
N MET A 1 32.52 -23.72 -0.68
CA MET A 1 32.71 -24.44 0.62
C MET A 1 31.51 -24.10 1.49
N SER A 2 30.51 -25.00 1.58
CA SER A 2 29.37 -24.80 2.48
C SER A 2 29.81 -25.25 3.85
N SER A 3 29.94 -24.31 4.79
CA SER A 3 30.19 -24.63 6.18
C SER A 3 28.87 -25.22 6.76
N ASN A 4 28.84 -26.56 6.86
CA ASN A 4 27.83 -27.23 7.65
C ASN A 4 28.05 -26.85 9.13
N ILE A 5 27.32 -25.87 9.61
CA ILE A 5 27.29 -25.54 11.04
C ILE A 5 26.57 -26.69 11.75
N ASP A 6 27.28 -27.39 12.66
CA ASP A 6 26.68 -28.45 13.48
C ASP A 6 25.58 -27.85 14.35
N LYS A 7 24.32 -28.23 14.07
CA LYS A 7 23.12 -27.74 14.76
C LYS A 7 23.18 -27.97 16.27
N ASN A 8 23.85 -29.04 16.71
CA ASN A 8 24.00 -29.35 18.14
C ASN A 8 25.03 -28.41 18.79
N GLU A 9 26.09 -28.04 18.09
CA GLU A 9 27.04 -27.06 18.57
C GLU A 9 26.43 -25.66 18.63
N PHE A 10 25.69 -25.26 17.58
CA PHE A 10 24.93 -24.01 17.59
C PHE A 10 23.94 -23.96 18.76
N ARG A 11 23.18 -25.03 18.99
CA ARG A 11 22.24 -25.13 20.12
C ARG A 11 22.96 -24.97 21.47
N LYS A 12 24.07 -25.70 21.67
CA LYS A 12 24.86 -25.60 22.92
C LYS A 12 25.40 -24.19 23.13
N TYR A 13 25.89 -23.55 22.08
CA TYR A 13 26.41 -22.19 22.13
C TYR A 13 25.31 -21.18 22.50
N ALA A 14 24.18 -21.21 21.79
CA ALA A 14 23.06 -20.31 22.03
C ALA A 14 22.48 -20.45 23.45
N VAL A 15 22.31 -21.68 23.93
CA VAL A 15 21.72 -21.91 25.28
C VAL A 15 22.72 -21.65 26.41
N LYS A 16 23.98 -22.11 26.26
CA LYS A 16 24.96 -22.00 27.38
C LYS A 16 25.65 -20.64 27.47
N HIS A 17 25.96 -20.03 26.32
CA HIS A 17 26.70 -18.76 26.31
C HIS A 17 25.79 -17.53 26.25
N HIS A 18 24.71 -17.62 25.47
CA HIS A 18 23.78 -16.48 25.32
C HIS A 18 22.48 -16.63 26.12
N ARG A 19 22.32 -17.70 26.93
CA ARG A 19 21.15 -17.96 27.79
C ARG A 19 19.80 -17.88 27.04
N ILE A 20 19.79 -18.17 25.74
CA ILE A 20 18.58 -18.18 24.95
C ILE A 20 17.75 -19.40 25.34
N ASN A 21 16.43 -19.24 25.50
CA ASN A 21 15.54 -20.33 25.84
C ASN A 21 15.65 -21.49 24.82
N SER A 22 15.93 -22.70 25.31
CA SER A 22 16.15 -23.89 24.45
C SER A 22 14.99 -24.18 23.51
N LEU A 23 13.74 -23.94 23.92
CA LEU A 23 12.55 -24.12 23.09
C LEU A 23 12.53 -23.15 21.88
N TYR A 24 13.09 -21.97 22.05
CA TYR A 24 13.19 -20.98 20.96
C TYR A 24 14.25 -21.40 19.94
N VAL A 25 15.40 -21.86 20.42
CA VAL A 25 16.47 -22.39 19.58
C VAL A 25 16.01 -23.63 18.80
N ASP A 26 15.27 -24.52 19.47
CA ASP A 26 14.74 -25.74 18.84
C ASP A 26 13.68 -25.41 17.76
N LYS A 27 12.81 -24.42 17.99
CA LYS A 27 11.87 -23.92 16.98
C LYS A 27 12.58 -23.27 15.80
N PHE A 28 13.64 -22.52 16.04
CA PHE A 28 14.46 -21.90 14.99
C PHE A 28 15.14 -22.96 14.12
N ILE A 29 15.82 -23.93 14.73
CA ILE A 29 16.45 -25.06 14.01
C ILE A 29 15.42 -25.83 13.17
N ALA A 30 14.24 -26.10 13.73
CA ALA A 30 13.14 -26.76 13.03
C ALA A 30 12.55 -25.93 11.88
N SER A 31 12.61 -24.60 11.94
CA SER A 31 12.18 -23.71 10.84
C SER A 31 13.19 -23.69 9.70
N VAL A 32 14.47 -23.73 10.01
CA VAL A 32 15.55 -23.82 9.00
C VAL A 32 15.48 -25.15 8.26
N ASP A 33 15.18 -26.26 8.93
CA ASP A 33 15.02 -27.58 8.31
C ASP A 33 13.78 -27.69 7.41
N ARG A 34 12.70 -26.98 7.73
CA ARG A 34 11.50 -26.94 6.88
C ARG A 34 11.71 -26.15 5.58
N ASN A 35 12.66 -25.20 5.55
CA ASN A 35 13.01 -24.42 4.36
C ASN A 35 14.02 -25.14 3.45
N ALA A 36 14.54 -26.31 3.82
CA ALA A 36 15.30 -27.20 2.94
C ALA A 36 14.32 -28.06 2.09
N MET A 37 13.57 -27.42 1.19
CA MET A 37 12.72 -28.13 0.22
C MET A 37 13.54 -28.69 -0.93
N PRO A 38 13.14 -29.87 -1.49
CA PRO A 38 13.83 -30.47 -2.63
C PRO A 38 13.72 -29.58 -3.87
N THR A 39 14.84 -29.41 -4.54
CA THR A 39 14.97 -28.79 -5.87
C THR A 39 13.94 -29.34 -6.87
N GLY A 40 12.94 -28.52 -7.23
CA GLY A 40 12.01 -28.92 -8.27
C GLY A 40 10.81 -28.02 -8.52
N MET A 41 10.52 -27.05 -7.67
CA MET A 41 9.44 -26.09 -7.91
C MET A 41 9.98 -24.68 -7.76
N THR A 42 10.10 -23.97 -8.88
CA THR A 42 10.27 -22.51 -8.89
C THR A 42 8.97 -21.85 -8.48
N THR A 43 8.64 -21.91 -7.20
CA THR A 43 7.74 -20.93 -6.61
C THR A 43 8.58 -19.70 -6.36
N VAL A 44 8.31 -18.63 -7.11
CA VAL A 44 8.78 -17.29 -6.76
C VAL A 44 8.43 -17.08 -5.28
N PRO A 45 9.39 -16.80 -4.38
CA PRO A 45 9.06 -16.57 -2.99
C PRO A 45 8.13 -15.35 -2.92
N SER A 46 6.87 -15.60 -2.63
CA SER A 46 5.90 -14.57 -2.27
C SER A 46 6.42 -13.93 -0.99
N GLY A 47 7.04 -12.74 -1.10
CA GLY A 47 7.45 -11.95 0.04
C GLY A 47 8.96 -11.87 0.29
N MET A 48 9.74 -11.37 -0.67
CA MET A 48 11.07 -10.84 -0.34
C MET A 48 10.94 -9.42 0.23
N THR A 49 10.32 -9.30 1.39
CA THR A 49 10.49 -8.09 2.19
C THR A 49 11.83 -8.20 2.92
N PRO A 50 12.74 -7.23 2.78
CA PRO A 50 14.00 -7.25 3.49
C PRO A 50 13.74 -7.18 5.00
N TYR A 51 14.37 -8.06 5.76
CA TYR A 51 14.33 -8.04 7.22
C TYR A 51 15.37 -7.06 7.75
N ILE A 52 15.00 -6.33 8.78
CA ILE A 52 15.91 -5.49 9.55
C ILE A 52 16.06 -6.06 10.95
N ILE A 53 17.23 -5.86 11.54
CA ILE A 53 17.51 -6.18 12.93
C ILE A 53 17.59 -4.85 13.67
N GLU A 54 16.67 -4.60 14.62
CA GLU A 54 16.68 -3.42 15.48
C GLU A 54 17.10 -3.84 16.89
N GLU A 55 18.25 -3.32 17.38
CA GLU A 55 18.64 -3.47 18.77
C GLU A 55 17.85 -2.49 19.63
N ARG A 56 16.95 -3.01 20.46
CA ARG A 56 16.36 -2.27 21.58
C ARG A 56 17.01 -2.74 22.85
N GLN A 57 17.12 -1.88 23.85
CA GLN A 57 17.94 -2.05 25.07
C GLN A 57 17.84 -3.41 25.81
N LEU A 58 16.94 -4.31 25.41
CA LEU A 58 16.75 -5.65 26.02
C LEU A 58 16.40 -6.80 25.05
N ASN A 59 16.11 -6.55 23.78
CA ASN A 59 15.76 -7.59 22.82
C ASN A 59 16.15 -7.20 21.38
N VAL A 60 16.67 -8.17 20.64
CA VAL A 60 16.89 -8.07 19.19
C VAL A 60 15.64 -8.64 18.52
N ASP A 61 14.84 -7.80 17.88
CA ASP A 61 13.66 -8.25 17.13
C ASP A 61 13.94 -8.18 15.64
N GLN A 62 13.70 -9.31 14.96
CA GLN A 62 13.72 -9.37 13.51
C GLN A 62 12.32 -9.04 13.00
N MET A 63 12.19 -7.94 12.25
CA MET A 63 10.94 -7.56 11.61
C MET A 63 11.18 -7.19 10.14
N ASP A 64 10.15 -7.34 9.32
CA ASP A 64 10.22 -6.88 7.94
C ASP A 64 10.13 -5.34 7.86
N VAL A 65 10.62 -4.78 6.75
CA VAL A 65 10.73 -3.32 6.58
C VAL A 65 9.37 -2.63 6.59
N PHE A 66 8.31 -3.28 6.09
CA PHE A 66 6.98 -2.66 6.09
C PHE A 66 6.39 -2.60 7.50
N SER A 67 6.59 -3.64 8.30
CA SER A 67 6.23 -3.63 9.73
C SER A 67 6.98 -2.56 10.49
N ARG A 68 8.27 -2.33 10.17
CA ARG A 68 9.04 -1.25 10.78
C ARG A 68 8.53 0.14 10.39
N LEU A 69 8.20 0.34 9.11
CA LEU A 69 7.60 1.58 8.63
C LEU A 69 6.25 1.86 9.28
N MET A 70 5.42 0.82 9.47
CA MET A 70 4.12 0.93 10.13
C MET A 70 4.25 1.42 11.58
N MET A 71 5.34 1.09 12.29
CA MET A 71 5.61 1.67 13.62
C MET A 71 5.80 3.19 13.58
N ASP A 72 6.30 3.72 12.47
CA ASP A 72 6.39 5.15 12.21
C ASP A 72 5.12 5.71 11.51
N ARG A 73 4.05 4.91 11.49
CA ARG A 73 2.73 5.23 10.91
C ARG A 73 2.75 5.41 9.39
N ILE A 74 3.64 4.69 8.74
CA ILE A 74 3.82 4.70 7.28
C ILE A 74 3.29 3.39 6.72
N ILE A 75 2.31 3.49 5.81
CA ILE A 75 1.76 2.39 5.01
C ILE A 75 2.30 2.53 3.59
N PHE A 76 2.64 1.43 2.95
CA PHE A 76 3.13 1.43 1.57
C PHE A 76 2.19 0.64 0.66
N LEU A 77 1.47 1.35 -0.23
CA LEU A 77 0.66 0.76 -1.30
C LEU A 77 1.52 0.66 -2.56
N GLY A 78 2.26 -0.44 -2.70
CA GLY A 78 3.25 -0.66 -3.77
C GLY A 78 2.85 -1.71 -4.81
N ASP A 79 1.60 -2.12 -4.87
CA ASP A 79 1.11 -3.17 -5.78
C ASP A 79 -0.26 -2.80 -6.35
N ALA A 80 -0.80 -3.64 -7.24
CA ALA A 80 -2.17 -3.53 -7.71
C ALA A 80 -3.17 -3.69 -6.55
N ILE A 81 -4.29 -2.99 -6.64
CA ILE A 81 -5.35 -3.03 -5.62
C ILE A 81 -6.26 -4.22 -5.89
N TYR A 82 -6.22 -5.19 -4.96
CA TYR A 82 -7.10 -6.35 -4.91
C TYR A 82 -7.46 -6.65 -3.45
N ASP A 83 -8.38 -7.57 -3.23
CA ASP A 83 -9.00 -7.78 -1.92
C ASP A 83 -7.99 -7.99 -0.78
N ASN A 84 -6.94 -8.80 -1.00
CA ASN A 84 -5.95 -9.06 0.05
C ASN A 84 -5.18 -7.79 0.44
N ILE A 85 -4.70 -7.01 -0.55
CA ILE A 85 -4.01 -5.73 -0.28
C ILE A 85 -4.94 -4.76 0.42
N ALA A 86 -6.19 -4.65 -0.05
CA ALA A 86 -7.18 -3.77 0.57
C ALA A 86 -7.45 -4.14 2.02
N ASN A 87 -7.66 -5.42 2.32
CA ASN A 87 -7.88 -5.90 3.68
C ASN A 87 -6.69 -5.60 4.61
N ILE A 88 -5.45 -5.76 4.11
CA ILE A 88 -4.24 -5.43 4.87
C ILE A 88 -4.18 -3.94 5.19
N ILE A 89 -4.40 -3.06 4.19
CA ILE A 89 -4.35 -1.61 4.38
C ILE A 89 -5.45 -1.14 5.32
N GLN A 90 -6.67 -1.63 5.18
CA GLN A 90 -7.78 -1.33 6.07
C GLN A 90 -7.45 -1.74 7.52
N ALA A 91 -6.92 -2.95 7.72
CA ALA A 91 -6.50 -3.43 9.04
C ALA A 91 -5.39 -2.56 9.64
N GLN A 92 -4.41 -2.13 8.83
CA GLN A 92 -3.34 -1.22 9.26
C GLN A 92 -3.87 0.15 9.66
N LEU A 93 -4.80 0.73 8.89
CA LEU A 93 -5.44 2.01 9.20
C LEU A 93 -6.19 1.94 10.54
N LEU A 94 -7.01 0.91 10.74
CA LEU A 94 -7.77 0.71 11.98
C LEU A 94 -6.84 0.46 13.18
N PHE A 95 -5.77 -0.31 13.00
CA PHE A 95 -4.76 -0.53 14.03
C PHE A 95 -4.07 0.78 14.43
N LEU A 96 -3.64 1.58 13.44
CA LEU A 96 -2.95 2.85 13.70
C LEU A 96 -3.88 3.86 14.37
N GLN A 97 -5.18 3.89 14.02
CA GLN A 97 -6.17 4.68 14.73
C GLN A 97 -6.28 4.23 16.19
N SER A 98 -6.37 2.94 16.45
CA SER A 98 -6.49 2.42 17.82
C SER A 98 -5.26 2.70 18.67
N ALA A 99 -4.08 2.74 18.06
CA ALA A 99 -2.81 3.02 18.74
C ALA A 99 -2.66 4.52 19.11
N ASP A 100 -3.05 5.42 18.21
CA ASP A 100 -3.06 6.87 18.46
C ASP A 100 -4.01 7.55 17.45
N SER A 101 -5.13 8.06 17.93
CA SER A 101 -6.18 8.68 17.12
C SER A 101 -5.90 10.14 16.71
N LYS A 102 -4.74 10.71 17.11
CA LYS A 102 -4.41 12.14 16.86
C LYS A 102 -3.29 12.34 15.87
N ARG A 103 -2.38 11.38 15.77
CA ARG A 103 -1.22 11.48 14.87
C ARG A 103 -1.61 11.08 13.46
N ASP A 104 -1.06 11.79 12.49
CA ASP A 104 -1.24 11.49 11.06
C ASP A 104 -0.80 10.07 10.70
N ILE A 105 -1.43 9.52 9.66
CA ILE A 105 -1.02 8.29 8.99
C ILE A 105 -0.54 8.69 7.59
N GLN A 106 0.57 8.14 7.13
CA GLN A 106 1.12 8.40 5.81
C GLN A 106 0.95 7.17 4.91
N ILE A 107 0.38 7.35 3.72
CA ILE A 107 0.28 6.30 2.70
C ILE A 107 1.16 6.68 1.51
N TYR A 108 2.23 5.92 1.30
CA TYR A 108 3.07 6.03 0.11
C TYR A 108 2.48 5.16 -1.00
N ILE A 109 2.21 5.75 -2.16
CA ILE A 109 1.48 5.11 -3.26
C ILE A 109 2.39 4.96 -4.48
N ASN A 110 2.55 3.71 -4.93
CA ASN A 110 3.16 3.33 -6.20
C ASN A 110 2.35 2.19 -6.81
N SER A 111 1.18 2.48 -7.36
CA SER A 111 0.19 1.48 -7.75
C SER A 111 -0.47 1.80 -9.09
N PRO A 112 -0.69 0.80 -9.95
CA PRO A 112 -1.45 0.95 -11.18
C PRO A 112 -2.97 1.05 -10.95
N GLY A 113 -3.44 0.97 -9.71
CA GLY A 113 -4.86 0.82 -9.38
C GLY A 113 -5.30 -0.64 -9.37
N GLY A 114 -6.56 -0.92 -9.64
CA GLY A 114 -7.11 -2.27 -9.62
C GLY A 114 -8.60 -2.32 -9.32
N SER A 115 -9.02 -3.26 -8.48
CA SER A 115 -10.44 -3.48 -8.13
C SER A 115 -11.05 -2.24 -7.49
N VAL A 116 -12.16 -1.78 -8.08
CA VAL A 116 -12.90 -0.61 -7.57
C VAL A 116 -13.45 -0.87 -6.18
N TYR A 117 -14.09 -2.03 -5.95
CA TYR A 117 -14.67 -2.36 -4.64
C TYR A 117 -13.61 -2.47 -3.54
N ALA A 118 -12.48 -3.12 -3.86
CA ALA A 118 -11.37 -3.20 -2.92
C ALA A 118 -10.81 -1.80 -2.58
N GLY A 119 -10.71 -0.93 -3.58
CA GLY A 119 -10.27 0.45 -3.39
C GLY A 119 -11.27 1.32 -2.63
N LEU A 120 -12.57 1.17 -2.88
CA LEU A 120 -13.62 1.86 -2.11
C LEU A 120 -13.58 1.45 -0.63
N GLY A 121 -13.30 0.19 -0.31
CA GLY A 121 -13.11 -0.23 1.08
C GLY A 121 -11.93 0.48 1.77
N ILE A 122 -10.81 0.70 1.05
CA ILE A 122 -9.70 1.50 1.57
C ILE A 122 -10.14 2.97 1.73
N TYR A 123 -10.79 3.54 0.71
CA TYR A 123 -11.29 4.92 0.72
C TYR A 123 -12.20 5.17 1.92
N ASP A 124 -13.23 4.36 2.10
CA ASP A 124 -14.18 4.49 3.20
C ASP A 124 -13.47 4.38 4.56
N THR A 125 -12.50 3.49 4.68
CA THR A 125 -11.72 3.35 5.91
C THR A 125 -10.86 4.60 6.17
N MET A 126 -10.24 5.19 5.13
CA MET A 126 -9.51 6.46 5.25
C MET A 126 -10.42 7.61 5.73
N GLN A 127 -11.66 7.66 5.24
CA GLN A 127 -12.62 8.71 5.64
C GLN A 127 -13.25 8.42 7.01
N PHE A 128 -13.36 7.15 7.41
CA PHE A 128 -13.98 6.74 8.67
C PHE A 128 -13.10 7.01 9.90
N ILE A 129 -11.79 6.83 9.78
CA ILE A 129 -10.84 7.03 10.90
C ILE A 129 -10.72 8.52 11.24
N SER A 130 -10.43 8.82 12.50
CA SER A 130 -10.28 10.20 12.97
C SER A 130 -8.92 10.84 12.67
N ASN A 131 -7.96 10.04 12.23
CA ASN A 131 -6.63 10.51 11.88
C ASN A 131 -6.62 11.21 10.52
N ASP A 132 -5.83 12.27 10.38
CA ASP A 132 -5.50 12.78 9.06
C ASP A 132 -4.64 11.74 8.29
N VAL A 133 -4.99 11.52 7.04
CA VAL A 133 -4.28 10.60 6.16
C VAL A 133 -3.54 11.38 5.08
N ALA A 134 -2.22 11.47 5.24
CA ALA A 134 -1.34 12.05 4.22
C ALA A 134 -1.08 11.01 3.12
N THR A 135 -1.19 11.41 1.85
CA THR A 135 -0.97 10.54 0.70
C THR A 135 0.18 11.05 -0.16
N ILE A 136 1.12 10.19 -0.52
CA ILE A 136 2.33 10.56 -1.26
C ILE A 136 2.53 9.64 -2.47
N CYS A 137 2.44 10.19 -3.68
CA CYS A 137 2.77 9.45 -4.90
C CYS A 137 4.28 9.36 -5.10
N THR A 138 4.83 8.13 -5.15
CA THR A 138 6.30 7.92 -5.27
C THR A 138 6.75 7.45 -6.65
N GLY A 139 5.91 6.92 -7.46
CA GLY A 139 6.21 6.47 -8.82
C GLY A 139 5.01 6.69 -9.70
N MET A 140 3.94 5.96 -9.40
CA MET A 140 2.70 6.05 -10.13
C MET A 140 1.50 5.91 -9.20
N ALA A 141 0.49 6.72 -9.41
CA ALA A 141 -0.84 6.51 -8.86
C ALA A 141 -1.85 6.55 -10.02
N ALA A 142 -2.30 5.39 -10.47
CA ALA A 142 -3.17 5.29 -11.62
C ALA A 142 -4.53 4.69 -11.26
N SER A 143 -5.59 5.08 -11.99
CA SER A 143 -6.92 4.50 -11.83
C SER A 143 -7.41 4.60 -10.38
N MET A 144 -7.81 3.50 -9.75
CA MET A 144 -8.27 3.51 -8.35
C MET A 144 -7.21 4.04 -7.36
N ALA A 145 -5.91 3.86 -7.64
CA ALA A 145 -4.85 4.43 -6.80
C ALA A 145 -4.78 5.97 -6.89
N ALA A 146 -5.16 6.57 -8.03
CA ALA A 146 -5.29 8.02 -8.16
C ALA A 146 -6.46 8.56 -7.33
N VAL A 147 -7.56 7.81 -7.23
CA VAL A 147 -8.68 8.13 -6.34
C VAL A 147 -8.22 8.16 -4.89
N LEU A 148 -7.48 7.13 -4.44
CA LEU A 148 -6.94 7.07 -3.08
C LEU A 148 -5.92 8.18 -2.81
N LEU A 149 -5.07 8.53 -3.78
CA LEU A 149 -4.15 9.66 -3.67
C LEU A 149 -4.89 10.97 -3.44
N CYS A 150 -5.90 11.23 -4.26
CA CYS A 150 -6.73 12.44 -4.18
C CYS A 150 -7.56 12.50 -2.89
N ALA A 151 -7.93 11.34 -2.33
CA ALA A 151 -8.75 11.21 -1.12
C ALA A 151 -7.99 11.44 0.20
N GLY A 152 -6.70 11.71 0.17
CA GLY A 152 -5.94 12.12 1.34
C GLY A 152 -6.45 13.42 1.93
N THR A 153 -6.09 13.70 3.19
CA THR A 153 -6.46 14.94 3.87
C THR A 153 -5.95 16.14 3.11
N GLN A 154 -6.81 17.12 2.85
CA GLN A 154 -6.47 18.34 2.12
C GLN A 154 -5.29 19.06 2.78
N GLY A 155 -4.32 19.49 1.99
CA GLY A 155 -3.06 20.08 2.44
C GLY A 155 -2.00 19.05 2.84
N LYS A 156 -2.29 17.74 2.76
CA LYS A 156 -1.37 16.64 3.10
C LYS A 156 -1.22 15.61 1.96
N ARG A 157 -1.61 16.00 0.74
CA ARG A 157 -1.47 15.16 -0.46
C ARG A 157 -0.29 15.63 -1.27
N ALA A 158 0.59 14.72 -1.65
CA ALA A 158 1.85 15.11 -2.30
C ALA A 158 2.25 14.16 -3.43
N ALA A 159 3.10 14.65 -4.31
CA ALA A 159 3.74 13.87 -5.37
C ALA A 159 5.25 14.10 -5.38
N LEU A 160 6.04 13.06 -5.69
CA LEU A 160 7.46 13.25 -6.00
C LEU A 160 7.61 13.82 -7.41
N PRO A 161 8.73 14.54 -7.72
CA PRO A 161 8.86 15.33 -8.97
C PRO A 161 8.70 14.54 -10.28
N HIS A 162 9.01 13.24 -10.26
CA HIS A 162 8.94 12.39 -11.45
C HIS A 162 7.79 11.38 -11.41
N SER A 163 6.92 11.46 -10.42
CA SER A 163 5.75 10.59 -10.33
C SER A 163 4.70 10.95 -11.39
N ARG A 164 3.79 10.01 -11.63
CA ARG A 164 2.69 10.14 -12.59
C ARG A 164 1.38 9.84 -11.89
N VAL A 165 0.38 10.64 -12.21
CA VAL A 165 -0.99 10.41 -11.79
C VAL A 165 -1.84 10.16 -13.03
N MET A 166 -2.71 9.17 -13.02
CA MET A 166 -3.59 8.87 -14.14
C MET A 166 -5.01 8.60 -13.67
N ILE A 167 -5.94 9.30 -14.29
CA ILE A 167 -7.38 9.07 -14.11
C ILE A 167 -8.00 8.57 -15.42
N HIS A 168 -8.96 7.69 -15.30
CA HIS A 168 -9.74 7.17 -16.41
C HIS A 168 -11.07 6.58 -15.95
N GLN A 169 -11.94 6.26 -16.89
CA GLN A 169 -13.19 5.57 -16.57
C GLN A 169 -12.95 4.12 -16.11
N PRO A 170 -13.80 3.58 -15.20
CA PRO A 170 -13.69 2.18 -14.80
C PRO A 170 -13.85 1.27 -16.02
N SER A 171 -12.98 0.28 -16.12
CA SER A 171 -13.09 -0.80 -17.10
C SER A 171 -13.84 -1.99 -16.51
N GLY A 172 -14.69 -2.62 -17.29
CA GLY A 172 -15.41 -3.81 -16.88
C GLY A 172 -16.00 -4.54 -18.09
N GLY A 173 -16.49 -5.74 -17.85
CA GLY A 173 -17.18 -6.53 -18.85
C GLY A 173 -18.31 -7.32 -18.22
N ALA A 174 -19.31 -7.71 -19.02
CA ALA A 174 -20.40 -8.56 -18.59
C ALA A 174 -20.63 -9.66 -19.62
N GLN A 175 -20.96 -10.84 -19.16
CA GLN A 175 -21.36 -11.99 -19.96
C GLN A 175 -22.58 -12.63 -19.33
N GLY A 176 -23.46 -13.20 -20.13
CA GLY A 176 -24.67 -13.86 -19.65
C GLY A 176 -25.90 -13.52 -20.48
N GLN A 177 -27.07 -13.64 -19.86
CA GLN A 177 -28.31 -13.21 -20.46
C GLN A 177 -28.41 -11.70 -20.57
N GLN A 178 -29.23 -11.20 -21.48
CA GLN A 178 -29.39 -9.74 -21.70
C GLN A 178 -29.66 -8.98 -20.41
N SER A 179 -30.54 -9.50 -19.55
CA SER A 179 -30.85 -8.88 -18.25
C SER A 179 -29.62 -8.79 -17.31
N ASP A 180 -28.74 -9.81 -17.30
CA ASP A 180 -27.52 -9.80 -16.48
C ASP A 180 -26.52 -8.77 -16.98
N ILE A 181 -26.42 -8.62 -18.31
CA ILE A 181 -25.59 -7.58 -18.94
C ILE A 181 -26.10 -6.18 -18.60
N GLU A 182 -27.41 -5.98 -18.62
CA GLU A 182 -28.05 -4.71 -18.28
C GLU A 182 -27.82 -4.32 -16.80
N ILE A 183 -27.96 -5.29 -15.88
CA ILE A 183 -27.66 -5.08 -14.45
C ILE A 183 -26.20 -4.66 -14.28
N SER A 184 -25.27 -5.36 -14.92
CA SER A 184 -23.83 -5.04 -14.85
C SER A 184 -23.51 -3.67 -15.44
N TYR A 185 -24.13 -3.30 -16.56
CA TYR A 185 -23.99 -1.97 -17.16
C TYR A 185 -24.46 -0.86 -16.21
N HIS A 186 -25.61 -1.04 -15.58
CA HIS A 186 -26.12 -0.07 -14.62
C HIS A 186 -25.19 0.08 -13.41
N GLU A 187 -24.63 -1.01 -12.91
CA GLU A 187 -23.70 -0.96 -11.78
C GLU A 187 -22.40 -0.25 -12.15
N ILE A 188 -21.78 -0.59 -13.30
CA ILE A 188 -20.58 0.11 -13.78
C ILE A 188 -20.86 1.61 -13.97
N THR A 189 -22.05 1.99 -14.44
CA THR A 189 -22.44 3.38 -14.61
C THR A 189 -22.55 4.13 -13.27
N LYS A 190 -23.07 3.47 -12.24
CA LYS A 190 -23.10 4.04 -10.87
C LYS A 190 -21.70 4.24 -10.33
N LEU A 191 -20.86 3.21 -10.39
CA LEU A 191 -19.47 3.28 -9.94
C LEU A 191 -18.69 4.40 -10.65
N LYS A 192 -18.87 4.55 -11.98
CA LYS A 192 -18.26 5.65 -12.74
C LYS A 192 -18.63 7.01 -12.16
N LYS A 193 -19.90 7.24 -11.89
CA LYS A 193 -20.37 8.52 -11.33
C LYS A 193 -19.84 8.74 -9.92
N GLU A 194 -19.83 7.70 -9.10
CA GLU A 194 -19.35 7.75 -7.71
C GLU A 194 -17.87 8.09 -7.64
N LEU A 195 -17.02 7.39 -8.40
CA LEU A 195 -15.59 7.65 -8.46
C LEU A 195 -15.27 9.07 -8.94
N TYR A 196 -16.00 9.55 -9.95
CA TYR A 196 -15.82 10.90 -10.45
C TYR A 196 -16.28 11.98 -9.46
N GLN A 197 -17.34 11.69 -8.69
CA GLN A 197 -17.78 12.58 -7.63
C GLN A 197 -16.73 12.63 -6.50
N ILE A 198 -16.17 11.49 -6.10
CA ILE A 198 -15.07 11.44 -5.12
C ILE A 198 -13.88 12.30 -5.59
N ILE A 199 -13.45 12.14 -6.84
CA ILE A 199 -12.36 12.96 -7.38
C ILE A 199 -12.75 14.45 -7.39
N ALA A 200 -13.95 14.80 -7.80
CA ALA A 200 -14.40 16.19 -7.84
C ALA A 200 -14.43 16.82 -6.43
N ASP A 201 -14.97 16.10 -5.45
CA ASP A 201 -15.09 16.58 -4.08
C ASP A 201 -13.72 16.82 -3.43
N HIS A 202 -12.75 15.91 -3.66
CA HIS A 202 -11.43 16.02 -3.07
C HIS A 202 -10.48 16.96 -3.83
N SER A 203 -10.57 17.01 -5.18
CA SER A 203 -9.71 17.87 -5.99
C SER A 203 -10.18 19.32 -6.06
N GLY A 204 -11.46 19.57 -5.77
CA GLY A 204 -12.12 20.86 -6.01
C GLY A 204 -12.39 21.15 -7.48
N ALA A 205 -12.08 20.23 -8.39
CA ALA A 205 -12.39 20.36 -9.80
C ALA A 205 -13.90 20.19 -10.05
N PRO A 206 -14.51 20.96 -10.97
CA PRO A 206 -15.91 20.72 -11.34
C PRO A 206 -16.12 19.29 -11.85
N PHE A 207 -17.22 18.65 -11.43
CA PHE A 207 -17.56 17.28 -11.84
C PHE A 207 -17.46 17.07 -13.36
N GLN A 208 -17.92 18.02 -14.17
CA GLN A 208 -17.84 17.93 -15.63
C GLN A 208 -16.39 17.90 -16.14
N LYS A 209 -15.46 18.66 -15.50
CA LYS A 209 -14.04 18.62 -15.83
C LYS A 209 -13.44 17.23 -15.55
N VAL A 210 -13.81 16.62 -14.42
CA VAL A 210 -13.37 15.25 -14.08
C VAL A 210 -13.95 14.25 -15.07
N TRP A 211 -15.24 14.39 -15.41
CA TRP A 211 -15.92 13.53 -16.37
C TRP A 211 -15.25 13.54 -17.75
N ASP A 212 -14.97 14.73 -18.29
CA ASP A 212 -14.36 14.90 -19.60
C ASP A 212 -12.90 14.42 -19.63
N ALA A 213 -12.13 14.71 -18.57
CA ALA A 213 -10.75 14.28 -18.42
C ALA A 213 -10.62 12.76 -18.30
N SER A 214 -11.57 12.10 -17.62
CA SER A 214 -11.53 10.66 -17.36
C SER A 214 -12.13 9.78 -18.46
N ASP A 215 -12.53 10.35 -19.61
CA ASP A 215 -13.10 9.54 -20.71
C ASP A 215 -12.07 8.55 -21.30
N ARG A 216 -10.79 8.94 -21.30
CA ARG A 216 -9.64 8.10 -21.67
C ARG A 216 -8.54 8.28 -20.63
N ASP A 217 -7.45 7.54 -20.76
CA ASP A 217 -6.30 7.65 -19.88
C ASP A 217 -5.75 9.09 -19.90
N HIS A 218 -5.97 9.80 -18.82
CA HIS A 218 -5.49 11.17 -18.62
C HIS A 218 -4.29 11.14 -17.67
N TRP A 219 -3.11 11.14 -18.28
CA TRP A 219 -1.84 11.15 -17.56
C TRP A 219 -1.43 12.56 -17.17
N MET A 220 -1.03 12.73 -15.92
CA MET A 220 -0.53 13.99 -15.36
C MET A 220 0.88 13.80 -14.80
N ILE A 221 1.79 14.70 -15.10
CA ILE A 221 3.03 14.90 -14.34
C ILE A 221 2.71 15.53 -12.99
N ALA A 222 3.71 15.61 -12.09
CA ALA A 222 3.47 16.11 -10.74
C ALA A 222 2.90 17.53 -10.72
N GLU A 223 3.38 18.42 -11.61
CA GLU A 223 2.91 19.79 -11.74
C GLU A 223 1.44 19.86 -12.20
N GLU A 224 1.08 19.07 -13.19
CA GLU A 224 -0.30 18.96 -13.71
C GLU A 224 -1.25 18.37 -12.68
N ALA A 225 -0.76 17.42 -11.86
CA ALA A 225 -1.54 16.84 -10.76
C ALA A 225 -1.85 17.85 -9.64
N VAL A 226 -0.94 18.79 -9.37
CA VAL A 226 -1.19 19.93 -8.47
C VAL A 226 -2.21 20.88 -9.09
N GLU A 227 -2.06 21.23 -10.38
CA GLU A 227 -2.98 22.12 -11.07
C GLU A 227 -4.40 21.56 -11.20
N PHE A 228 -4.52 20.24 -11.36
CA PHE A 228 -5.81 19.55 -11.39
C PHE A 228 -6.44 19.46 -9.98
N GLY A 229 -5.64 19.54 -8.92
CA GLY A 229 -6.05 19.36 -7.54
C GLY A 229 -5.99 17.93 -7.01
N MET A 230 -5.32 17.01 -7.73
CA MET A 230 -5.12 15.63 -7.30
C MET A 230 -4.18 15.53 -6.11
N VAL A 231 -3.25 16.47 -6.00
CA VAL A 231 -2.31 16.63 -4.88
C VAL A 231 -2.15 18.10 -4.53
N ASP A 232 -1.65 18.41 -3.35
CA ASP A 232 -1.49 19.78 -2.85
C ASP A 232 -0.10 20.34 -3.12
N GLU A 233 0.94 19.47 -3.15
CA GLU A 233 2.33 19.91 -3.32
C GLU A 233 3.23 18.86 -3.99
N ILE A 234 4.39 19.34 -4.43
CA ILE A 234 5.47 18.48 -4.94
C ILE A 234 6.60 18.44 -3.90
N LEU A 235 6.87 17.25 -3.35
CA LEU A 235 7.96 17.05 -2.39
C LEU A 235 9.31 17.01 -3.10
N ARG A 236 10.06 18.10 -3.05
CA ARG A 236 11.42 18.18 -3.60
C ARG A 236 12.45 17.90 -2.51
N GLY A 237 13.41 17.02 -2.80
CA GLY A 237 14.49 16.71 -1.87
C GLY A 237 15.33 17.95 -1.52
N THR A 238 15.83 17.99 -0.29
CA THR A 238 16.67 19.10 0.23
C THR A 238 18.01 19.28 -0.47
N LYS A 239 18.43 18.34 -1.34
CA LYS A 239 19.72 18.38 -2.06
C LYS A 239 19.81 19.43 -3.17
N GLY A 240 18.81 20.27 -3.37
CA GLY A 240 18.76 21.30 -4.42
C GLY A 240 18.72 22.76 -3.93
N LYS A 241 18.80 23.00 -2.63
CA LYS A 241 18.95 24.37 -2.10
C LYS A 241 20.45 24.66 -1.92
N LYS A 242 21.12 25.02 -3.02
CA LYS A 242 22.35 25.80 -3.01
C LYS A 242 22.05 27.18 -3.57
#